data_2823a6c3b88d31654f8d32296d63b4fd
#
_entry.id   2823a6c3b88d31654f8d32296d63b4fd
#
_cell.length_a   1.000
_cell.length_b   1.000
_cell.length_c   1.000
_cell.angle_alpha   90.00
_cell.angle_beta   90.00
_cell.angle_gamma   90.00
#
_symmetry.space_group_name_H-M   'P 1'
#
loop_
_entity.id
_entity.type
_entity.pdbx_description
1 polymer ?
#
loop_
_entity_poly.entity_id
_entity_poly.type
_entity_poly.pdbx_seq_one_letter_code
_entity_poly.pdbx_strand_id
1 'polypeptide(L)'
;MFEIQKATRQDYKSIAVSLRNKAIPYITPEHADRDIENGNLYIIKQNGKPIAQCALVYDEHYQYHAIKRLVIYNKANCGQGIANAFVEYFVKQNYPTLGCTPWRDNPRMINILLSYGFKYQYTFLENYCYFVKRLDKTA
;
A
#
# COMPACT_ATOMS: atom_id res chain seq x y z
N MET A 1 -3.07 -18.16 1.21
CA MET A 1 -3.91 -17.03 0.79
C MET A 1 -4.02 -16.03 1.92
N PHE A 2 -3.96 -14.75 1.59
CA PHE A 2 -3.98 -13.70 2.60
C PHE A 2 -5.33 -13.03 2.67
N GLU A 3 -5.79 -12.82 3.89
CA GLU A 3 -7.03 -12.08 4.11
C GLU A 3 -6.68 -10.65 4.52
N ILE A 4 -7.27 -9.69 3.81
CA ILE A 4 -7.02 -8.27 4.04
C ILE A 4 -8.20 -7.68 4.80
N GLN A 5 -7.91 -6.92 5.83
CA GLN A 5 -8.93 -6.28 6.66
C GLN A 5 -8.50 -4.87 7.03
N LYS A 6 -9.47 -4.03 7.36
CA LYS A 6 -9.14 -2.70 7.86
C LYS A 6 -8.54 -2.81 9.26
N ALA A 7 -7.50 -2.03 9.49
CA ALA A 7 -6.93 -1.92 10.83
C ALA A 7 -7.89 -1.17 11.74
N THR A 8 -7.89 -1.55 13.02
CA THR A 8 -8.68 -0.88 14.04
C THR A 8 -7.76 -0.32 15.11
N ARG A 9 -8.33 0.44 16.04
CA ARG A 9 -7.55 0.99 17.14
C ARG A 9 -6.85 -0.10 17.95
N GLN A 10 -7.43 -1.28 18.03
CA GLN A 10 -6.83 -2.39 18.76
C GLN A 10 -5.54 -2.87 18.11
N ASP A 11 -5.37 -2.63 16.82
CA ASP A 11 -4.18 -3.06 16.10
C ASP A 11 -3.02 -2.07 16.22
N TYR A 12 -3.29 -0.85 16.65
CA TYR A 12 -2.29 0.23 16.58
C TYR A 12 -1.01 -0.09 17.33
N LYS A 13 -1.12 -0.63 18.53
CA LYS A 13 0.07 -0.88 19.36
C LYS A 13 1.06 -1.82 18.66
N SER A 14 0.55 -2.90 18.09
CA SER A 14 1.38 -3.85 17.37
C SER A 14 1.98 -3.24 16.12
N ILE A 15 1.17 -2.48 15.38
CA ILE A 15 1.63 -1.80 14.17
C ILE A 15 2.75 -0.81 14.52
N ALA A 16 2.57 -0.01 15.58
CA ALA A 16 3.55 0.98 15.98
C ALA A 16 4.89 0.35 16.34
N VAL A 17 4.86 -0.75 17.08
CA VAL A 17 6.09 -1.47 17.43
C VAL A 17 6.78 -1.98 16.17
N SER A 18 6.02 -2.56 15.25
CA SER A 18 6.55 -3.09 14.01
C SER A 18 7.20 -2.00 13.16
N LEU A 19 6.56 -0.84 13.06
CA LEU A 19 7.11 0.26 12.29
C LEU A 19 8.39 0.82 12.92
N ARG A 20 8.42 0.93 14.25
CA ARG A 20 9.65 1.37 14.93
C ARG A 20 10.79 0.40 14.68
N ASN A 21 10.52 -0.89 14.72
CA ASN A 21 11.55 -1.91 14.49
C ASN A 21 12.04 -1.90 13.04
N LYS A 22 11.15 -1.63 12.11
CA LYS A 22 11.52 -1.56 10.69
C LYS A 22 12.30 -0.28 10.38
N ALA A 23 12.00 0.80 11.10
CA ALA A 23 12.72 2.08 11.03
C ALA A 23 12.74 2.68 9.62
N ILE A 24 11.59 2.71 8.96
CA ILE A 24 11.48 3.39 7.66
C ILE A 24 11.28 4.88 7.90
N PRO A 25 12.13 5.75 7.34
CA PRO A 25 12.12 7.17 7.71
C PRO A 25 10.80 7.90 7.49
N TYR A 26 10.04 7.58 6.45
CA TYR A 26 8.81 8.32 6.15
C TYR A 26 7.55 7.50 6.39
N ILE A 27 7.65 6.38 7.06
CA ILE A 27 6.47 5.59 7.44
C ILE A 27 6.57 5.36 8.93
N THR A 28 5.91 6.23 9.69
CA THR A 28 6.05 6.30 11.13
C THR A 28 4.78 5.82 11.82
N PRO A 29 4.85 5.54 13.14
CA PRO A 29 3.64 5.24 13.89
C PRO A 29 2.59 6.34 13.79
N GLU A 30 3.01 7.60 13.69
CA GLU A 30 2.08 8.72 13.54
C GLU A 30 1.30 8.63 12.24
N HIS A 31 1.95 8.21 11.16
CA HIS A 31 1.24 7.98 9.90
C HIS A 31 0.20 6.87 10.05
N ALA A 32 0.57 5.77 10.71
CA ALA A 32 -0.34 4.67 10.93
C ALA A 32 -1.53 5.09 11.78
N ASP A 33 -1.27 5.88 12.83
CA ASP A 33 -2.33 6.39 13.69
C ASP A 33 -3.34 7.19 12.88
N ARG A 34 -2.86 8.08 12.04
CA ARG A 34 -3.70 8.90 11.19
C ARG A 34 -4.48 8.07 10.18
N ASP A 35 -3.81 7.10 9.58
CA ASP A 35 -4.45 6.23 8.59
C ASP A 35 -5.56 5.39 9.25
N ILE A 36 -5.34 4.89 10.47
CA ILE A 36 -6.37 4.17 11.20
C ILE A 36 -7.55 5.09 11.50
N GLU A 37 -7.25 6.29 12.00
CA GLU A 37 -8.30 7.26 12.34
C GLU A 37 -9.18 7.57 11.15
N ASN A 38 -8.59 7.68 9.96
CA ASN A 38 -9.31 8.00 8.74
C ASN A 38 -9.91 6.79 8.03
N GLY A 39 -9.73 5.59 8.59
CA GLY A 39 -10.26 4.37 7.98
C GLY A 39 -9.53 3.96 6.72
N ASN A 40 -8.28 4.37 6.56
CA ASN A 40 -7.51 4.15 5.34
C ASN A 40 -6.49 3.04 5.41
N LEU A 41 -6.24 2.47 6.60
CA LEU A 41 -5.18 1.48 6.75
C LEU A 41 -5.75 0.08 6.68
N TYR A 42 -5.10 -0.75 5.84
CA TYR A 42 -5.45 -2.16 5.68
C TYR A 42 -4.27 -3.01 6.13
N ILE A 43 -4.57 -4.17 6.69
CA ILE A 43 -3.54 -5.05 7.24
C ILE A 43 -3.80 -6.49 6.86
N ILE A 44 -2.74 -7.28 6.93
CA ILE A 44 -2.79 -8.74 6.86
C ILE A 44 -2.30 -9.25 8.19
N LYS A 45 -3.04 -10.17 8.80
CA LYS A 45 -2.67 -10.79 10.07
C LYS A 45 -2.22 -12.23 9.88
N GLN A 46 -1.32 -12.64 10.72
CA GLN A 46 -0.90 -14.03 10.83
C GLN A 46 -0.84 -14.37 12.31
N ASN A 47 -1.54 -15.40 12.70
CA ASN A 47 -1.64 -15.80 14.12
C ASN A 47 -2.11 -14.63 14.99
N GLY A 48 -3.08 -13.85 14.49
CA GLY A 48 -3.66 -12.75 15.22
C GLY A 48 -2.86 -11.47 15.26
N LYS A 49 -1.69 -11.43 14.62
CA LYS A 49 -0.82 -10.26 14.64
C LYS A 49 -0.66 -9.67 13.24
N PRO A 50 -0.71 -8.35 13.11
CA PRO A 50 -0.41 -7.73 11.82
C PRO A 50 1.00 -8.05 11.37
N ILE A 51 1.15 -8.52 10.13
CA ILE A 51 2.46 -8.78 9.53
C ILE A 51 2.78 -7.81 8.40
N ALA A 52 1.79 -7.06 7.93
CA ALA A 52 1.97 -6.10 6.85
C ALA A 52 0.84 -5.10 6.86
N GLN A 53 1.11 -3.94 6.29
CA GLN A 53 0.12 -2.87 6.16
C GLN A 53 0.16 -2.25 4.79
N CYS A 54 -0.94 -1.61 4.43
CA CYS A 54 -1.00 -0.79 3.22
C CYS A 54 -2.14 0.21 3.37
N ALA A 55 -1.88 1.46 3.03
CA ALA A 55 -2.91 2.49 3.10
C ALA A 55 -3.51 2.72 1.73
N LEU A 56 -4.80 3.05 1.72
CA LEU A 56 -5.49 3.50 0.52
C LEU A 56 -6.06 4.87 0.84
N VAL A 57 -5.51 5.92 0.24
CA VAL A 57 -5.77 7.30 0.61
C VAL A 57 -6.32 8.06 -0.58
N TYR A 58 -7.38 8.83 -0.37
CA TYR A 58 -7.88 9.71 -1.42
C TYR A 58 -6.91 10.89 -1.59
N ASP A 59 -6.39 11.05 -2.80
CA ASP A 59 -5.45 12.11 -3.12
C ASP A 59 -6.22 13.29 -3.70
N GLU A 60 -6.27 14.39 -2.96
CA GLU A 60 -7.07 15.55 -3.38
C GLU A 60 -6.46 16.28 -4.56
N HIS A 61 -5.15 16.18 -4.73
CA HIS A 61 -4.50 16.82 -5.88
C HIS A 61 -4.93 16.16 -7.19
N TYR A 62 -4.91 14.82 -7.23
CA TYR A 62 -5.28 14.07 -8.42
C TYR A 62 -6.75 13.67 -8.44
N GLN A 63 -7.43 13.80 -7.32
CA GLN A 63 -8.86 13.48 -7.17
C GLN A 63 -9.17 12.00 -7.42
N TYR A 64 -8.31 11.11 -6.92
CA TYR A 64 -8.57 9.67 -6.90
C TYR A 64 -7.77 9.00 -5.80
N HIS A 65 -8.08 7.73 -5.54
CA HIS A 65 -7.43 6.98 -4.47
C HIS A 65 -6.04 6.51 -4.90
N ALA A 66 -5.12 6.51 -3.95
CA ALA A 66 -3.74 6.07 -4.18
C ALA A 66 -3.34 5.02 -3.14
N ILE A 67 -2.59 4.02 -3.59
CA ILE A 67 -2.02 2.98 -2.75
C ILE A 67 -0.73 3.54 -2.18
N LYS A 68 -0.63 3.58 -0.85
CA LYS A 68 0.51 4.21 -0.17
C LYS A 68 0.96 3.39 1.03
N ARG A 69 2.19 3.62 1.46
CA ARG A 69 2.74 3.12 2.72
C ARG A 69 2.55 1.63 2.90
N LEU A 70 2.89 0.87 1.86
CA LEU A 70 2.89 -0.59 1.93
C LEU A 70 4.16 -1.04 2.63
N VAL A 71 4.02 -1.72 3.73
CA VAL A 71 5.15 -2.21 4.52
C VAL A 71 4.91 -3.65 4.93
N ILE A 72 5.89 -4.50 4.67
CA ILE A 72 5.92 -5.85 5.21
C ILE A 72 6.87 -5.79 6.40
N TYR A 73 6.33 -6.00 7.62
CA TYR A 73 7.08 -5.68 8.83
C TYR A 73 8.28 -6.58 9.07
N ASN A 74 8.17 -7.86 8.71
CA ASN A 74 9.22 -8.82 8.99
C ASN A 74 9.79 -9.35 7.68
N LYS A 75 11.12 -9.33 7.57
CA LYS A 75 11.79 -9.81 6.38
C LYS A 75 11.43 -11.25 6.05
N ALA A 76 11.16 -12.06 7.07
CA ALA A 76 10.75 -13.45 6.84
C ALA A 76 9.47 -13.58 6.05
N ASN A 77 8.62 -12.55 6.05
CA ASN A 77 7.37 -12.57 5.31
C ASN A 77 7.47 -11.98 3.91
N CYS A 78 8.64 -11.47 3.53
CA CYS A 78 8.85 -10.95 2.19
C CYS A 78 8.90 -12.11 1.20
N GLY A 79 8.43 -11.84 -0.03
CA GLY A 79 8.46 -12.87 -1.08
C GLY A 79 7.30 -13.85 -1.03
N GLN A 80 6.33 -13.64 -0.16
CA GLN A 80 5.17 -14.53 -0.02
C GLN A 80 3.94 -14.03 -0.77
N GLY A 81 4.07 -12.97 -1.57
CA GLY A 81 2.95 -12.45 -2.33
C GLY A 81 2.08 -11.45 -1.60
N ILE A 82 2.58 -10.88 -0.50
CA ILE A 82 1.80 -9.93 0.30
C ILE A 82 1.53 -8.64 -0.47
N ALA A 83 2.54 -8.08 -1.12
CA ALA A 83 2.34 -6.86 -1.92
C ALA A 83 1.34 -7.10 -3.03
N ASN A 84 1.45 -8.25 -3.71
CA ASN A 84 0.50 -8.62 -4.75
C ASN A 84 -0.91 -8.72 -4.20
N ALA A 85 -1.06 -9.29 -2.99
CA ALA A 85 -2.38 -9.44 -2.37
C ALA A 85 -3.03 -8.09 -2.11
N PHE A 86 -2.28 -7.11 -1.62
CA PHE A 86 -2.81 -5.77 -1.39
C PHE A 86 -3.25 -5.12 -2.70
N VAL A 87 -2.39 -5.15 -3.72
CA VAL A 87 -2.74 -4.52 -5.00
C VAL A 87 -3.97 -5.18 -5.60
N GLU A 88 -4.02 -6.51 -5.60
CA GLU A 88 -5.18 -7.23 -6.11
C GLU A 88 -6.45 -6.83 -5.37
N TYR A 89 -6.36 -6.74 -4.04
CA TYR A 89 -7.52 -6.37 -3.24
C TYR A 89 -8.09 -5.02 -3.65
N PHE A 90 -7.23 -4.01 -3.80
CA PHE A 90 -7.69 -2.69 -4.17
C PHE A 90 -8.19 -2.63 -5.61
N VAL A 91 -7.54 -3.35 -6.51
CA VAL A 91 -7.99 -3.40 -7.91
C VAL A 91 -9.40 -3.99 -7.99
N LYS A 92 -9.68 -5.01 -7.20
CA LYS A 92 -11.00 -5.66 -7.21
C LYS A 92 -12.12 -4.80 -6.63
N GLN A 93 -11.78 -3.72 -5.94
CA GLN A 93 -12.80 -2.81 -5.42
C GLN A 93 -13.38 -1.91 -6.51
N ASN A 94 -12.84 -1.98 -7.71
CA ASN A 94 -13.36 -1.25 -8.88
C ASN A 94 -13.36 0.26 -8.75
N TYR A 95 -12.32 0.81 -8.10
CA TYR A 95 -12.15 2.26 -8.12
C TYR A 95 -11.95 2.71 -9.56
N PRO A 96 -12.57 3.83 -9.98
CA PRO A 96 -12.39 4.31 -11.36
C PRO A 96 -10.95 4.58 -11.73
N THR A 97 -10.16 5.04 -10.77
CA THR A 97 -8.75 5.32 -10.97
C THR A 97 -8.00 5.00 -9.69
N LEU A 98 -6.86 4.35 -9.83
CA LEU A 98 -5.96 4.08 -8.71
C LEU A 98 -4.57 4.57 -9.08
N GLY A 99 -3.92 5.24 -8.14
CA GLY A 99 -2.53 5.66 -8.30
C GLY A 99 -1.61 4.92 -7.35
N CYS A 100 -0.34 4.90 -7.67
CA CYS A 100 0.69 4.34 -6.79
C CYS A 100 2.04 4.92 -7.18
N THR A 101 2.90 5.17 -6.18
CA THR A 101 4.19 5.79 -6.42
C THR A 101 5.31 4.97 -5.79
N PRO A 102 5.67 3.82 -6.40
CA PRO A 102 6.77 3.01 -5.88
C PRO A 102 8.12 3.69 -6.13
N TRP A 103 9.12 3.28 -5.36
CA TRP A 103 10.50 3.68 -5.61
C TRP A 103 10.96 3.10 -6.94
N ARG A 104 11.78 3.88 -7.66
CA ARG A 104 12.36 3.43 -8.92
C ARG A 104 13.14 2.13 -8.75
N ASP A 105 13.79 1.94 -7.62
CA ASP A 105 14.62 0.76 -7.34
C ASP A 105 13.84 -0.38 -6.71
N ASN A 106 12.52 -0.39 -6.87
CA ASN A 106 11.68 -1.47 -6.39
C ASN A 106 11.03 -2.17 -7.58
N PRO A 107 11.79 -2.98 -8.33
CA PRO A 107 11.25 -3.62 -9.54
C PRO A 107 10.15 -4.61 -9.25
N ARG A 108 10.17 -5.25 -8.06
CA ARG A 108 9.12 -6.18 -7.70
C ARG A 108 7.75 -5.49 -7.65
N MET A 109 7.69 -4.35 -6.98
CA MET A 109 6.44 -3.60 -6.90
C MET A 109 6.01 -3.07 -8.25
N ILE A 110 6.97 -2.56 -9.03
CA ILE A 110 6.70 -2.06 -10.37
C ILE A 110 6.10 -3.16 -11.24
N ASN A 111 6.67 -4.36 -11.18
CA ASN A 111 6.15 -5.48 -11.97
C ASN A 111 4.75 -5.88 -11.54
N ILE A 112 4.46 -5.84 -10.25
CA ILE A 112 3.12 -6.12 -9.75
C ILE A 112 2.13 -5.11 -10.33
N LEU A 113 2.45 -3.82 -10.25
CA LEU A 113 1.57 -2.78 -10.77
C LEU A 113 1.32 -2.95 -12.25
N LEU A 114 2.37 -3.21 -13.03
CA LEU A 114 2.22 -3.42 -14.46
C LEU A 114 1.32 -4.62 -14.76
N SER A 115 1.45 -5.70 -13.98
CA SER A 115 0.64 -6.89 -14.21
C SER A 115 -0.84 -6.67 -13.95
N TYR A 116 -1.20 -5.66 -13.16
CA TYR A 116 -2.60 -5.33 -12.90
C TYR A 116 -3.11 -4.17 -13.75
N GLY A 117 -2.34 -3.76 -14.75
CA GLY A 117 -2.81 -2.76 -15.70
C GLY A 117 -2.48 -1.33 -15.35
N PHE A 118 -1.65 -1.11 -14.33
CA PHE A 118 -1.15 0.24 -14.05
C PHE A 118 -0.18 0.65 -15.15
N LYS A 119 -0.18 1.93 -15.48
CA LYS A 119 0.69 2.47 -16.51
C LYS A 119 1.59 3.54 -15.93
N TYR A 120 2.86 3.49 -16.33
CA TYR A 120 3.84 4.48 -15.93
C TYR A 120 3.47 5.84 -16.49
N GLN A 121 3.56 6.87 -15.65
CA GLN A 121 3.28 8.24 -16.07
C GLN A 121 4.55 9.07 -16.14
N TYR A 122 5.27 9.17 -15.04
CA TYR A 122 6.53 9.93 -14.99
C TYR A 122 7.28 9.61 -13.69
N THR A 123 8.55 10.03 -13.64
CA THR A 123 9.38 9.90 -12.46
C THR A 123 9.56 11.29 -11.85
N PHE A 124 9.45 11.36 -10.52
CA PHE A 124 9.61 12.62 -9.83
C PHE A 124 10.55 12.43 -8.64
N LEU A 125 11.16 13.55 -8.18
CA LEU A 125 12.15 13.55 -7.11
C LEU A 125 13.24 12.50 -7.34
N GLU A 126 13.53 12.20 -8.61
CA GLU A 126 14.57 11.27 -9.08
C GLU A 126 14.33 9.81 -8.70
N ASN A 127 13.55 9.53 -7.65
CA ASN A 127 13.45 8.19 -7.10
C ASN A 127 12.05 7.59 -7.14
N TYR A 128 11.03 8.36 -7.43
CA TYR A 128 9.65 7.88 -7.38
C TYR A 128 9.05 7.82 -8.76
N CYS A 129 8.48 6.66 -9.08
CA CYS A 129 7.76 6.48 -10.35
C CYS A 129 6.27 6.57 -10.06
N TYR A 130 5.55 7.29 -10.91
CA TYR A 130 4.11 7.47 -10.73
C TYR A 130 3.38 6.56 -11.70
N PHE A 131 2.53 5.69 -11.16
CA PHE A 131 1.74 4.73 -11.93
C PHE A 131 0.25 4.97 -11.70
N VAL A 132 -0.53 4.79 -12.73
CA VAL A 132 -1.99 4.98 -12.66
C VAL A 132 -2.69 3.85 -13.40
N LYS A 133 -3.75 3.35 -12.80
CA LYS A 133 -4.66 2.41 -13.45
C LYS A 133 -6.03 3.07 -13.56
N ARG A 134 -6.58 3.10 -14.76
CA ARG A 134 -7.91 3.65 -15.01
C ARG A 134 -8.82 2.54 -15.51
N LEU A 135 -10.01 2.44 -14.93
CA LEU A 135 -11.01 1.49 -15.40
C LEU A 135 -11.63 1.92 -16.70
N ASP A 136 -11.78 3.23 -16.88
CA ASP A 136 -12.36 3.75 -18.09
C ASP A 136 -11.44 3.49 -19.28
N LYS A 137 -11.88 2.66 -20.18
CA LYS A 137 -11.08 2.24 -21.33
C LYS A 137 -11.46 2.96 -22.61
N THR A 138 -12.51 3.75 -22.57
CA THR A 138 -12.96 4.45 -23.75
C THR A 138 -12.15 5.70 -24.03
N ALA A 139 -11.49 6.18 -23.02
CA ALA A 139 -10.70 7.38 -23.18
C ALA A 139 -9.45 7.12 -24.00
#